data_9f6335068f615969306201df44139ec5
#
_entry.id   9f6335068f615969306201df44139ec5
#
_cell.length_a   1.000
_cell.length_b   1.000
_cell.length_c   1.000
_cell.angle_alpha   90.00
_cell.angle_beta   90.00
_cell.angle_gamma   90.00
#
_symmetry.space_group_name_H-M   'P 1'
#
loop_
_entity.id
_entity.type
_entity.pdbx_description
1 polymer ?
#
loop_
_entity_poly.entity_id
_entity_poly.type
_entity_poly.pdbx_seq_one_letter_code
_entity_poly.pdbx_strand_id
1 'polypeptide(L)'
;MREIRKLNETHIDAYTDIAFNAYPSFKDFTEEAMNKYKETVAYIMNNDSAVTFYGMFEDEKLIAVMRLFDFKMNCFGKIVPASGLGFLGVHLMHKKEKAAKAMVEFYEKTYRDKGIPIGALLPFRPDFYKKMGYGIGSKMNQYRLPPNRMPLYSGKSDLRYVAKNEFDMLLKCHERVVAKTHGMMMKIGDEIRNLTSDPYNRIVGSYDENGNINGYIIYKFQNAKAGNYTVTNIYVKELIYENTDVLRKFLGFLRKQDDEIDLIIFNTEDEYFYYLFDNPLNDSLNYIPYGYIESNTQAVGVMYKLFDIKKAFEQCSHRNYGNSNLNVRFLISDELSKNVNEIIVNFKDGK
;
A
#
# COMPACT_ATOMS: atom_id res chain seq x y z
N MET A 1 18.96 -27.41 -12.52
CA MET A 1 17.82 -27.64 -11.59
C MET A 1 17.39 -26.29 -11.01
N ARG A 2 16.07 -25.99 -10.88
CA ARG A 2 15.58 -24.72 -10.32
C ARG A 2 15.38 -24.84 -8.81
N GLU A 3 15.92 -23.89 -8.06
CA GLU A 3 15.81 -23.80 -6.61
C GLU A 3 15.47 -22.36 -6.19
N ILE A 4 14.60 -22.20 -5.17
CA ILE A 4 14.28 -20.88 -4.60
C ILE A 4 14.89 -20.82 -3.21
N ARG A 5 15.76 -19.82 -2.98
CA ARG A 5 16.45 -19.63 -1.71
C ARG A 5 16.55 -18.16 -1.31
N LYS A 6 16.80 -17.92 -0.03
CA LYS A 6 16.98 -16.57 0.52
C LYS A 6 18.25 -15.95 -0.07
N LEU A 7 18.15 -14.68 -0.47
CA LEU A 7 19.29 -13.89 -0.93
C LEU A 7 20.02 -13.24 0.26
N ASN A 8 21.30 -12.98 0.06
CA ASN A 8 22.16 -12.22 0.96
C ASN A 8 22.94 -11.17 0.15
N GLU A 9 23.85 -10.45 0.78
CA GLU A 9 24.60 -9.36 0.17
C GLU A 9 25.39 -9.76 -1.08
N THR A 10 25.88 -10.99 -1.16
CA THR A 10 26.65 -11.47 -2.34
C THR A 10 25.81 -11.53 -3.62
N HIS A 11 24.48 -11.44 -3.48
CA HIS A 11 23.53 -11.50 -4.61
C HIS A 11 23.03 -10.13 -5.05
N ILE A 12 23.45 -9.02 -4.38
CA ILE A 12 22.89 -7.68 -4.61
C ILE A 12 23.09 -7.21 -6.06
N ASP A 13 24.23 -7.49 -6.66
CA ASP A 13 24.51 -7.10 -8.05
C ASP A 13 23.54 -7.78 -9.02
N ALA A 14 23.43 -9.10 -8.93
CA ALA A 14 22.51 -9.88 -9.79
C ALA A 14 21.03 -9.54 -9.51
N TYR A 15 20.68 -9.30 -8.23
CA TYR A 15 19.35 -8.82 -7.85
C TYR A 15 19.04 -7.47 -8.50
N THR A 16 19.99 -6.52 -8.45
CA THR A 16 19.82 -5.18 -9.01
C THR A 16 19.66 -5.24 -10.51
N ASP A 17 20.47 -6.02 -11.22
CA ASP A 17 20.33 -6.20 -12.67
C ASP A 17 18.94 -6.70 -13.05
N ILE A 18 18.44 -7.76 -12.41
CA ILE A 18 17.09 -8.27 -12.67
C ILE A 18 16.02 -7.24 -12.32
N ALA A 19 16.14 -6.52 -11.19
CA ALA A 19 15.17 -5.53 -10.76
C ALA A 19 15.07 -4.35 -11.75
N PHE A 20 16.20 -3.84 -12.25
CA PHE A 20 16.23 -2.75 -13.21
C PHE A 20 15.63 -3.16 -14.55
N ASN A 21 15.98 -4.35 -15.05
CA ASN A 21 15.45 -4.86 -16.31
C ASN A 21 13.97 -5.30 -16.22
N ALA A 22 13.49 -5.70 -15.04
CA ALA A 22 12.08 -6.06 -14.85
C ALA A 22 11.16 -4.84 -14.79
N TYR A 23 11.68 -3.69 -14.30
CA TYR A 23 10.93 -2.45 -14.08
C TYR A 23 11.62 -1.22 -14.72
N PRO A 24 11.87 -1.23 -16.03
CA PRO A 24 12.70 -0.21 -16.68
C PRO A 24 12.11 1.21 -16.58
N SER A 25 10.78 1.34 -16.53
CA SER A 25 10.10 2.64 -16.42
C SER A 25 10.29 3.33 -15.07
N PHE A 26 10.69 2.61 -14.02
CA PHE A 26 10.88 3.14 -12.67
C PHE A 26 12.35 3.33 -12.30
N LYS A 27 13.27 3.01 -13.20
CA LYS A 27 14.70 2.99 -12.90
C LYS A 27 15.48 3.91 -13.85
N ASP A 28 16.37 4.66 -13.24
CA ASP A 28 17.42 5.36 -13.95
C ASP A 28 18.64 4.42 -14.03
N PHE A 29 19.09 4.13 -15.25
CA PHE A 29 20.19 3.19 -15.51
C PHE A 29 21.57 3.82 -15.36
N THR A 30 21.68 5.01 -14.76
CA THR A 30 22.97 5.58 -14.42
C THR A 30 23.67 4.75 -13.33
N GLU A 31 24.99 4.72 -13.37
CA GLU A 31 25.80 4.02 -12.37
C GLU A 31 25.52 4.53 -10.95
N GLU A 32 25.33 5.85 -10.79
CA GLU A 32 24.98 6.48 -9.52
C GLU A 32 23.65 5.94 -8.97
N ALA A 33 22.60 5.91 -9.81
CA ALA A 33 21.28 5.41 -9.43
C ALA A 33 21.31 3.92 -9.07
N MET A 34 22.08 3.12 -9.82
CA MET A 34 22.25 1.70 -9.55
C MET A 34 22.99 1.47 -8.22
N ASN A 35 24.06 2.21 -7.94
CA ASN A 35 24.81 2.10 -6.69
C ASN A 35 23.95 2.51 -5.48
N LYS A 36 23.23 3.62 -5.58
CA LYS A 36 22.27 4.05 -4.53
C LYS A 36 21.19 3.00 -4.26
N TYR A 37 20.72 2.33 -5.30
CA TYR A 37 19.74 1.25 -5.15
C TYR A 37 20.35 0.03 -4.44
N LYS A 38 21.59 -0.37 -4.78
CA LYS A 38 22.32 -1.44 -4.11
C LYS A 38 22.51 -1.16 -2.62
N GLU A 39 22.93 0.06 -2.27
CA GLU A 39 23.04 0.50 -0.87
C GLU A 39 21.70 0.40 -0.13
N THR A 40 20.60 0.81 -0.79
CA THR A 40 19.26 0.68 -0.23
C THR A 40 18.87 -0.78 0.00
N VAL A 41 19.16 -1.67 -0.96
CA VAL A 41 18.88 -3.10 -0.83
C VAL A 41 19.71 -3.72 0.29
N ALA A 42 21.00 -3.41 0.39
CA ALA A 42 21.87 -3.87 1.46
C ALA A 42 21.36 -3.39 2.83
N TYR A 43 20.98 -2.12 2.93
CA TYR A 43 20.42 -1.57 4.15
C TYR A 43 19.16 -2.32 4.61
N ILE A 44 18.21 -2.56 3.68
CA ILE A 44 16.97 -3.28 4.00
C ILE A 44 17.29 -4.72 4.42
N MET A 45 18.17 -5.42 3.70
CA MET A 45 18.55 -6.80 4.04
C MET A 45 19.09 -6.94 5.46
N ASN A 46 19.82 -5.92 5.95
CA ASN A 46 20.50 -5.96 7.24
C ASN A 46 19.67 -5.35 8.38
N ASN A 47 18.74 -4.45 8.09
CA ASN A 47 18.11 -3.64 9.13
C ASN A 47 16.58 -3.78 9.21
N ASP A 48 15.92 -4.37 8.20
CA ASP A 48 14.48 -4.55 8.23
C ASP A 48 14.10 -6.03 8.29
N SER A 49 13.82 -6.52 9.49
CA SER A 49 13.44 -7.91 9.73
C SER A 49 12.07 -8.29 9.13
N ALA A 50 11.25 -7.29 8.77
CA ALA A 50 9.96 -7.52 8.12
C ALA A 50 10.09 -7.79 6.61
N VAL A 51 11.29 -7.62 6.03
CA VAL A 51 11.52 -7.80 4.59
C VAL A 51 12.53 -8.93 4.36
N THR A 52 12.15 -9.92 3.56
CA THR A 52 13.04 -11.01 3.15
C THR A 52 13.13 -11.07 1.62
N PHE A 53 14.35 -11.15 1.13
CA PHE A 53 14.64 -11.26 -0.30
C PHE A 53 14.83 -12.73 -0.69
N TYR A 54 14.16 -13.15 -1.75
CA TYR A 54 14.28 -14.50 -2.33
C TYR A 54 14.65 -14.43 -3.80
N GLY A 55 15.41 -15.42 -4.23
CA GLY A 55 15.79 -15.61 -5.63
C GLY A 55 15.56 -17.04 -6.09
N MET A 56 15.18 -17.17 -7.36
CA MET A 56 15.19 -18.45 -8.05
C MET A 56 16.50 -18.60 -8.80
N PHE A 57 17.17 -19.70 -8.58
CA PHE A 57 18.42 -20.07 -9.24
C PHE A 57 18.19 -21.20 -10.23
N GLU A 58 18.86 -21.16 -11.36
CA GLU A 58 19.00 -22.25 -12.30
C GLU A 58 20.48 -22.46 -12.56
N ASP A 59 21.01 -23.63 -12.20
CA ASP A 59 22.43 -23.97 -12.31
C ASP A 59 23.32 -22.83 -11.74
N GLU A 60 23.06 -22.44 -10.49
CA GLU A 60 23.70 -21.37 -9.72
C GLU A 60 23.50 -19.93 -10.27
N LYS A 61 22.81 -19.73 -11.39
CA LYS A 61 22.50 -18.40 -11.91
C LYS A 61 21.18 -17.90 -11.36
N LEU A 62 21.14 -16.68 -10.86
CA LEU A 62 19.94 -16.01 -10.42
C LEU A 62 19.08 -15.64 -11.64
N ILE A 63 17.84 -16.17 -11.72
CA ILE A 63 16.95 -15.98 -12.87
C ILE A 63 15.64 -15.26 -12.51
N ALA A 64 15.27 -15.21 -11.23
CA ALA A 64 14.12 -14.43 -10.77
C ALA A 64 14.33 -13.98 -9.31
N VAL A 65 13.69 -12.88 -8.96
CA VAL A 65 13.80 -12.27 -7.62
C VAL A 65 12.43 -11.82 -7.11
N MET A 66 12.26 -11.80 -5.78
CA MET A 66 11.10 -11.19 -5.12
C MET A 66 11.47 -10.72 -3.72
N ARG A 67 10.62 -9.83 -3.18
CA ARG A 67 10.61 -9.47 -1.76
C ARG A 67 9.36 -10.03 -1.11
N LEU A 68 9.51 -10.63 0.06
CA LEU A 68 8.41 -11.03 0.92
C LEU A 68 8.38 -10.12 2.14
N PHE A 69 7.16 -9.76 2.54
CA PHE A 69 6.91 -8.81 3.63
C PHE A 69 6.10 -9.48 4.73
N ASP A 70 6.56 -9.38 5.96
CA ASP A 70 5.83 -9.79 7.16
C ASP A 70 5.03 -8.58 7.67
N PHE A 71 3.76 -8.50 7.27
CA PHE A 71 2.84 -7.42 7.66
C PHE A 71 2.02 -7.76 8.88
N LYS A 72 1.49 -6.72 9.53
CA LYS A 72 0.40 -6.79 10.50
C LYS A 72 -0.76 -5.95 9.96
N MET A 73 -1.96 -6.50 10.00
CA MET A 73 -3.16 -5.87 9.44
C MET A 73 -4.31 -5.88 10.45
N ASN A 74 -5.13 -4.83 10.44
CA ASN A 74 -6.36 -4.85 11.21
C ASN A 74 -7.42 -5.71 10.50
N CYS A 75 -7.85 -6.79 11.13
CA CYS A 75 -8.99 -7.59 10.72
C CYS A 75 -10.13 -7.41 11.73
N PHE A 76 -11.11 -6.56 11.39
CA PHE A 76 -12.31 -6.32 12.20
C PHE A 76 -12.02 -5.91 13.65
N GLY A 77 -11.02 -5.04 13.87
CA GLY A 77 -10.64 -4.51 15.18
C GLY A 77 -9.54 -5.31 15.89
N LYS A 78 -9.02 -6.37 15.31
CA LYS A 78 -7.89 -7.14 15.83
C LYS A 78 -6.72 -7.08 14.86
N ILE A 79 -5.52 -6.82 15.38
CA ILE A 79 -4.29 -6.88 14.59
C ILE A 79 -3.87 -8.33 14.41
N VAL A 80 -3.78 -8.77 13.17
CA VAL A 80 -3.40 -10.14 12.79
C VAL A 80 -2.19 -10.12 11.85
N PRO A 81 -1.38 -11.18 11.81
CA PRO A 81 -0.33 -11.31 10.84
C PRO A 81 -0.91 -11.44 9.42
N ALA A 82 -0.30 -10.76 8.48
CA ALA A 82 -0.55 -10.82 7.06
C ALA A 82 0.78 -10.85 6.30
N SER A 83 0.76 -11.14 5.03
CA SER A 83 1.97 -11.20 4.23
C SER A 83 1.87 -10.38 2.95
N GLY A 84 3.02 -9.99 2.43
CA GLY A 84 3.09 -9.27 1.16
C GLY A 84 4.08 -9.88 0.19
N LEU A 85 3.78 -9.74 -1.10
CA LEU A 85 4.68 -10.04 -2.20
C LEU A 85 4.94 -8.76 -3.00
N GLY A 86 6.20 -8.40 -3.17
CA GLY A 86 6.61 -7.28 -4.00
C GLY A 86 7.87 -7.54 -4.80
N PHE A 87 8.18 -6.65 -5.71
CA PHE A 87 9.38 -6.71 -6.54
C PHE A 87 9.61 -8.06 -7.22
N LEU A 88 8.55 -8.69 -7.72
CA LEU A 88 8.67 -9.94 -8.48
C LEU A 88 9.23 -9.64 -9.87
N GLY A 89 10.51 -9.90 -10.07
CA GLY A 89 11.24 -9.72 -11.32
C GLY A 89 11.73 -11.04 -11.88
N VAL A 90 11.71 -11.19 -13.21
CA VAL A 90 12.28 -12.34 -13.92
C VAL A 90 13.27 -11.83 -14.94
N HIS A 91 14.46 -12.40 -14.96
CA HIS A 91 15.51 -12.10 -15.93
C HIS A 91 14.96 -12.19 -17.36
N LEU A 92 15.33 -11.24 -18.23
CA LEU A 92 14.73 -11.09 -19.54
C LEU A 92 14.81 -12.37 -20.39
N MET A 93 15.90 -13.11 -20.31
CA MET A 93 16.12 -14.34 -21.08
C MET A 93 15.30 -15.53 -20.56
N HIS A 94 14.75 -15.45 -19.33
CA HIS A 94 13.95 -16.51 -18.70
C HIS A 94 12.46 -16.18 -18.62
N LYS A 95 12.00 -15.17 -19.40
CA LYS A 95 10.56 -14.82 -19.47
C LYS A 95 9.75 -15.94 -20.14
N LYS A 96 8.49 -16.09 -19.65
CA LYS A 96 7.52 -17.12 -20.10
C LYS A 96 7.88 -18.57 -19.76
N GLU A 97 8.91 -18.81 -18.98
CA GLU A 97 9.31 -20.11 -18.49
C GLU A 97 8.67 -20.50 -17.14
N LYS A 98 7.57 -19.85 -16.77
CA LYS A 98 6.81 -20.04 -15.52
C LYS A 98 7.58 -19.69 -14.23
N ALA A 99 8.75 -19.06 -14.29
CA ALA A 99 9.52 -18.66 -13.11
C ALA A 99 8.69 -17.78 -12.15
N ALA A 100 8.02 -16.74 -12.66
CA ALA A 100 7.16 -15.88 -11.82
C ALA A 100 6.04 -16.68 -11.13
N LYS A 101 5.41 -17.64 -11.82
CA LYS A 101 4.39 -18.50 -11.21
C LYS A 101 4.96 -19.33 -10.07
N ALA A 102 6.11 -19.98 -10.26
CA ALA A 102 6.76 -20.77 -9.23
C ALA A 102 7.20 -19.92 -8.02
N MET A 103 7.61 -18.66 -8.23
CA MET A 103 7.89 -17.72 -7.13
C MET A 103 6.64 -17.39 -6.33
N VAL A 104 5.47 -17.22 -6.97
CA VAL A 104 4.20 -16.99 -6.27
C VAL A 104 3.76 -18.25 -5.51
N GLU A 105 3.90 -19.45 -6.09
CA GLU A 105 3.63 -20.71 -5.40
C GLU A 105 4.50 -20.88 -4.15
N PHE A 106 5.77 -20.54 -4.25
CA PHE A 106 6.70 -20.54 -3.10
C PHE A 106 6.26 -19.54 -2.02
N TYR A 107 5.87 -18.33 -2.41
CA TYR A 107 5.35 -17.31 -1.49
C TYR A 107 4.15 -17.84 -0.70
N GLU A 108 3.12 -18.34 -1.40
CA GLU A 108 1.92 -18.85 -0.77
C GLU A 108 2.21 -20.04 0.17
N LYS A 109 3.05 -20.97 -0.27
CA LYS A 109 3.48 -22.10 0.55
C LYS A 109 4.22 -21.63 1.81
N THR A 110 5.19 -20.72 1.67
CA THR A 110 5.98 -20.20 2.78
C THR A 110 5.12 -19.61 3.88
N TYR A 111 4.11 -18.81 3.52
CA TYR A 111 3.25 -18.17 4.52
C TYR A 111 2.14 -19.09 5.05
N ARG A 112 1.65 -20.00 4.24
CA ARG A 112 0.77 -21.06 4.72
C ARG A 112 1.46 -21.94 5.78
N ASP A 113 2.71 -22.34 5.54
CA ASP A 113 3.52 -23.13 6.47
C ASP A 113 3.82 -22.35 7.78
N LYS A 114 3.98 -21.01 7.69
CA LYS A 114 4.06 -20.12 8.86
C LYS A 114 2.72 -19.93 9.61
N GLY A 115 1.59 -20.43 9.08
CA GLY A 115 0.26 -20.23 9.63
C GLY A 115 -0.30 -18.81 9.41
N ILE A 116 0.21 -18.08 8.43
CA ILE A 116 -0.25 -16.76 8.04
C ILE A 116 -1.19 -16.88 6.83
N PRO A 117 -2.51 -16.70 7.00
CA PRO A 117 -3.48 -17.06 5.98
C PRO A 117 -3.73 -15.98 4.93
N ILE A 118 -3.29 -14.74 5.16
CA ILE A 118 -3.64 -13.59 4.31
C ILE A 118 -2.40 -13.14 3.53
N GLY A 119 -2.52 -13.16 2.21
CA GLY A 119 -1.53 -12.59 1.29
C GLY A 119 -2.03 -11.38 0.54
N ALA A 120 -1.15 -10.39 0.37
CA ALA A 120 -1.41 -9.15 -0.34
C ALA A 120 -0.31 -8.86 -1.36
N LEU A 121 -0.66 -8.19 -2.45
CA LEU A 121 0.29 -7.69 -3.43
C LEU A 121 -0.27 -6.50 -4.20
N LEU A 122 0.60 -5.60 -4.63
CA LEU A 122 0.25 -4.56 -5.58
C LEU A 122 0.53 -5.06 -7.00
N PRO A 123 -0.50 -5.28 -7.84
CA PRO A 123 -0.34 -5.97 -9.10
C PRO A 123 0.23 -5.05 -10.18
N PHE A 124 1.32 -5.46 -10.83
CA PHE A 124 1.72 -4.87 -12.11
C PHE A 124 0.87 -5.39 -13.28
N ARG A 125 0.42 -6.65 -13.18
CA ARG A 125 -0.45 -7.35 -14.12
C ARG A 125 -1.61 -8.03 -13.36
N PRO A 126 -2.75 -7.34 -13.13
CA PRO A 126 -3.89 -7.92 -12.40
C PRO A 126 -4.39 -9.24 -13.00
N ASP A 127 -4.41 -9.35 -14.34
CA ASP A 127 -4.82 -10.56 -15.07
C ASP A 127 -3.96 -11.79 -14.72
N PHE A 128 -2.65 -11.58 -14.49
CA PHE A 128 -1.72 -12.63 -14.10
C PHE A 128 -2.07 -13.20 -12.71
N TYR A 129 -2.26 -12.32 -11.72
CA TYR A 129 -2.57 -12.74 -10.35
C TYR A 129 -4.01 -13.25 -10.22
N LYS A 130 -4.96 -12.70 -10.98
CA LYS A 130 -6.34 -13.20 -11.01
C LYS A 130 -6.41 -14.68 -11.43
N LYS A 131 -5.60 -15.10 -12.41
CA LYS A 131 -5.47 -16.52 -12.81
C LYS A 131 -4.89 -17.42 -11.73
N MET A 132 -4.31 -16.86 -10.68
CA MET A 132 -3.77 -17.58 -9.52
C MET A 132 -4.67 -17.46 -8.28
N GLY A 133 -5.90 -16.94 -8.45
CA GLY A 133 -6.90 -16.87 -7.38
C GLY A 133 -6.86 -15.62 -6.53
N TYR A 134 -6.09 -14.57 -6.92
CA TYR A 134 -6.12 -13.29 -6.22
C TYR A 134 -7.34 -12.46 -6.61
N GLY A 135 -8.03 -11.90 -5.64
CA GLY A 135 -9.12 -10.95 -5.81
C GLY A 135 -8.61 -9.50 -5.73
N ILE A 136 -9.27 -8.59 -6.45
CA ILE A 136 -9.03 -7.15 -6.33
C ILE A 136 -9.68 -6.69 -5.02
N GLY A 137 -8.90 -5.98 -4.20
CA GLY A 137 -9.36 -5.34 -2.97
C GLY A 137 -9.96 -3.95 -3.22
N SER A 138 -9.65 -3.01 -2.32
CA SER A 138 -10.04 -1.61 -2.47
C SER A 138 -9.45 -0.99 -3.72
N LYS A 139 -10.17 -0.02 -4.28
CA LYS A 139 -9.72 0.76 -5.43
C LYS A 139 -8.97 1.99 -4.92
N MET A 140 -7.99 2.45 -5.70
CA MET A 140 -7.34 3.73 -5.45
C MET A 140 -8.04 4.81 -6.23
N ASN A 141 -8.59 5.80 -5.55
CA ASN A 141 -9.20 6.98 -6.14
C ASN A 141 -8.21 8.14 -6.12
N GLN A 142 -7.99 8.77 -7.26
CA GLN A 142 -7.19 10.00 -7.34
C GLN A 142 -8.10 11.19 -7.61
N TYR A 143 -8.12 12.13 -6.68
CA TYR A 143 -8.80 13.42 -6.80
C TYR A 143 -7.77 14.49 -7.15
N ARG A 144 -8.14 15.40 -8.05
CA ARG A 144 -7.34 16.56 -8.48
C ARG A 144 -8.24 17.79 -8.39
N LEU A 145 -8.09 18.56 -7.34
CA LEU A 145 -9.02 19.65 -7.02
C LEU A 145 -8.24 20.94 -6.77
N PRO A 146 -8.69 22.09 -7.29
CA PRO A 146 -8.17 23.38 -6.87
C PRO A 146 -8.34 23.59 -5.37
N PRO A 147 -7.40 24.28 -4.70
CA PRO A 147 -7.46 24.49 -3.25
C PRO A 147 -8.76 25.12 -2.76
N ASN A 148 -9.36 26.04 -3.53
CA ASN A 148 -10.60 26.71 -3.16
C ASN A 148 -11.83 25.80 -3.10
N ARG A 149 -11.74 24.57 -3.61
CA ARG A 149 -12.79 23.55 -3.47
C ARG A 149 -12.69 22.75 -2.17
N MET A 150 -11.58 22.88 -1.42
CA MET A 150 -11.49 22.28 -0.10
C MET A 150 -12.48 22.93 0.87
N PRO A 151 -13.04 22.17 1.85
CA PRO A 151 -13.93 22.69 2.86
C PRO A 151 -13.32 23.85 3.65
N LEU A 152 -14.17 24.82 4.02
CA LEU A 152 -13.77 25.86 4.96
C LEU A 152 -13.60 25.27 6.36
N TYR A 153 -12.56 25.72 7.05
CA TYR A 153 -12.37 25.44 8.47
C TYR A 153 -12.21 26.75 9.24
N SER A 154 -13.16 27.02 10.13
CA SER A 154 -13.21 28.23 10.94
C SER A 154 -12.65 28.04 12.35
N GLY A 155 -12.30 26.81 12.73
CA GLY A 155 -11.74 26.51 14.03
C GLY A 155 -10.29 26.97 14.18
N LYS A 156 -9.79 26.94 15.44
CA LYS A 156 -8.38 27.18 15.72
C LYS A 156 -7.53 26.05 15.12
N SER A 157 -6.56 26.42 14.32
CA SER A 157 -5.61 25.46 13.75
C SER A 157 -4.38 25.38 14.64
N ASP A 158 -4.05 24.18 15.10
CA ASP A 158 -2.87 23.78 15.86
C ASP A 158 -1.84 23.03 14.98
N LEU A 159 -1.97 23.20 13.67
CA LEU A 159 -1.09 22.58 12.70
C LEU A 159 0.30 23.20 12.72
N ARG A 160 1.32 22.37 12.76
CA ARG A 160 2.72 22.80 12.59
C ARG A 160 3.57 21.74 11.90
N TYR A 161 4.73 22.14 11.40
CA TYR A 161 5.70 21.17 10.88
C TYR A 161 6.15 20.22 11.98
N VAL A 162 6.25 18.93 11.63
CA VAL A 162 6.73 17.87 12.52
C VAL A 162 8.25 17.90 12.53
N ALA A 163 8.85 18.04 13.70
CA ALA A 163 10.29 17.99 13.86
C ALA A 163 10.84 16.57 13.77
N LYS A 164 12.10 16.40 13.35
CA LYS A 164 12.71 15.06 13.16
C LYS A 164 12.65 14.17 14.41
N ASN A 165 12.81 14.77 15.58
CA ASN A 165 12.71 14.08 16.88
C ASN A 165 11.28 13.68 17.28
N GLU A 166 10.26 14.08 16.49
CA GLU A 166 8.86 13.73 16.70
C GLU A 166 8.37 12.64 15.74
N PHE A 167 9.22 12.11 14.86
CA PHE A 167 8.80 11.13 13.84
C PHE A 167 8.20 9.85 14.45
N ASP A 168 8.64 9.44 15.64
CA ASP A 168 8.01 8.30 16.34
C ASP A 168 6.54 8.57 16.72
N MET A 169 6.14 9.84 16.86
CA MET A 169 4.76 10.20 17.15
C MET A 169 3.86 10.00 15.93
N LEU A 170 4.41 10.10 14.70
CA LEU A 170 3.68 9.79 13.46
C LEU A 170 3.29 8.31 13.45
N LEU A 171 4.21 7.43 13.82
CA LEU A 171 3.95 5.99 13.90
C LEU A 171 2.88 5.66 14.89
N LYS A 172 2.97 6.22 16.10
CA LYS A 172 1.96 6.02 17.15
C LYS A 172 0.57 6.51 16.69
N CYS A 173 0.51 7.63 15.98
CA CYS A 173 -0.73 8.11 15.39
C CYS A 173 -1.25 7.12 14.32
N HIS A 174 -0.40 6.69 13.40
CA HIS A 174 -0.75 5.71 12.39
C HIS A 174 -1.28 4.40 13.01
N GLU A 175 -0.61 3.86 14.03
CA GLU A 175 -1.02 2.65 14.75
C GLU A 175 -2.42 2.78 15.36
N ARG A 176 -2.75 3.96 15.95
CA ARG A 176 -4.09 4.21 16.50
C ARG A 176 -5.17 4.25 15.42
N VAL A 177 -4.84 4.77 14.23
CA VAL A 177 -5.76 4.75 13.08
C VAL A 177 -5.90 3.34 12.52
N VAL A 178 -4.80 2.61 12.37
CA VAL A 178 -4.83 1.18 11.97
C VAL A 178 -5.73 0.36 12.89
N ALA A 179 -5.64 0.56 14.21
CA ALA A 179 -6.45 -0.18 15.18
C ALA A 179 -7.97 -0.01 14.98
N LYS A 180 -8.40 1.07 14.33
CA LYS A 180 -9.81 1.40 14.05
C LYS A 180 -10.24 1.13 12.61
N THR A 181 -9.30 0.89 11.69
CA THR A 181 -9.55 0.82 10.25
C THR A 181 -9.34 -0.60 9.74
N HIS A 182 -10.43 -1.31 9.43
CA HIS A 182 -10.36 -2.65 8.86
C HIS A 182 -9.59 -2.67 7.52
N GLY A 183 -8.73 -3.67 7.36
CA GLY A 183 -7.89 -3.85 6.17
C GLY A 183 -6.63 -2.99 6.13
N MET A 184 -6.49 -2.01 7.02
CA MET A 184 -5.30 -1.17 7.07
C MET A 184 -4.12 -1.91 7.68
N MET A 185 -2.94 -1.76 7.06
CA MET A 185 -1.69 -2.39 7.48
C MET A 185 -0.85 -1.46 8.34
N MET A 186 -0.14 -2.02 9.31
CA MET A 186 0.89 -1.29 10.05
C MET A 186 2.09 -1.04 9.14
N LYS A 187 2.71 0.13 9.29
CA LYS A 187 3.94 0.44 8.56
C LYS A 187 5.09 -0.44 9.00
N ILE A 188 5.91 -0.86 8.04
CA ILE A 188 7.22 -1.48 8.29
C ILE A 188 8.35 -0.45 8.22
N GLY A 189 9.54 -0.81 8.70
CA GLY A 189 10.66 0.13 8.86
C GLY A 189 11.07 0.86 7.58
N ASP A 190 11.08 0.17 6.43
CA ASP A 190 11.45 0.78 5.15
C ASP A 190 10.44 1.84 4.68
N GLU A 191 9.14 1.61 4.89
CA GLU A 191 8.11 2.60 4.53
C GLU A 191 8.24 3.89 5.33
N ILE A 192 8.51 3.77 6.63
CA ILE A 192 8.69 4.91 7.52
C ILE A 192 9.91 5.72 7.12
N ARG A 193 11.02 5.02 6.91
CA ARG A 193 12.26 5.64 6.48
C ARG A 193 12.08 6.39 5.17
N ASN A 194 11.40 5.81 4.18
CA ASN A 194 11.16 6.45 2.89
C ASN A 194 10.29 7.70 2.99
N LEU A 195 9.32 7.73 3.90
CA LEU A 195 8.48 8.90 4.12
C LEU A 195 9.23 10.04 4.83
N THR A 196 10.09 9.72 5.79
CA THR A 196 10.73 10.72 6.65
C THR A 196 12.10 11.18 6.15
N SER A 197 12.79 10.39 5.31
CA SER A 197 14.12 10.74 4.78
C SER A 197 14.11 11.51 3.46
N ASP A 198 12.98 11.53 2.74
CA ASP A 198 12.86 12.28 1.48
C ASP A 198 12.87 13.80 1.76
N PRO A 199 13.89 14.56 1.33
CA PRO A 199 14.01 15.99 1.64
C PRO A 199 12.93 16.85 0.94
N TYR A 200 12.25 16.30 -0.04
CA TYR A 200 11.17 17.00 -0.75
C TYR A 200 9.83 16.87 -0.02
N ASN A 201 9.71 15.95 0.95
CA ASN A 201 8.50 15.83 1.74
C ASN A 201 8.36 16.98 2.73
N ARG A 202 7.12 17.43 2.88
CA ARG A 202 6.69 18.35 3.95
C ARG A 202 5.76 17.55 4.85
N ILE A 203 6.03 17.56 6.13
CA ILE A 203 5.29 16.80 7.14
C ILE A 203 4.66 17.79 8.10
N VAL A 204 3.33 17.85 8.11
CA VAL A 204 2.55 18.74 9.00
C VAL A 204 1.70 17.88 9.92
N GLY A 205 1.76 18.12 11.21
CA GLY A 205 1.01 17.42 12.25
C GLY A 205 -0.08 18.29 12.85
N SER A 206 -1.17 17.67 13.26
CA SER A 206 -2.16 18.20 14.19
C SER A 206 -1.88 17.62 15.58
N TYR A 207 -1.97 18.43 16.60
CA TYR A 207 -1.61 18.05 17.97
C TYR A 207 -2.83 18.14 18.89
N ASP A 208 -2.97 17.19 19.80
CA ASP A 208 -3.95 17.24 20.87
C ASP A 208 -3.50 18.15 22.03
N GLU A 209 -4.33 18.32 23.04
CA GLU A 209 -4.06 19.14 24.21
C GLU A 209 -2.85 18.64 25.03
N ASN A 210 -2.50 17.36 24.90
CA ASN A 210 -1.37 16.72 25.56
C ASN A 210 -0.08 16.78 24.74
N GLY A 211 -0.13 17.41 23.55
CA GLY A 211 0.99 17.51 22.63
C GLY A 211 1.25 16.23 21.79
N ASN A 212 0.33 15.25 21.76
CA ASN A 212 0.45 14.10 20.89
C ASN A 212 -0.08 14.42 19.49
N ILE A 213 0.55 13.83 18.47
CA ILE A 213 0.04 13.92 17.10
C ILE A 213 -1.24 13.08 16.99
N ASN A 214 -2.37 13.71 16.63
CA ASN A 214 -3.66 13.07 16.37
C ASN A 214 -4.05 13.05 14.89
N GLY A 215 -3.16 13.50 14.04
CA GLY A 215 -3.21 13.40 12.60
C GLY A 215 -2.01 14.04 11.95
N TYR A 216 -1.70 13.65 10.72
CA TYR A 216 -0.62 14.24 9.94
C TYR A 216 -0.90 14.15 8.44
N ILE A 217 -0.31 15.09 7.72
CA ILE A 217 -0.26 15.08 6.27
C ILE A 217 1.19 15.11 5.79
N ILE A 218 1.52 14.23 4.85
CA ILE A 218 2.80 14.23 4.14
C ILE A 218 2.54 14.56 2.69
N TYR A 219 3.14 15.63 2.22
CA TYR A 219 2.98 16.10 0.85
C TYR A 219 4.30 16.58 0.25
N LYS A 220 4.33 16.71 -1.06
CA LYS A 220 5.41 17.39 -1.79
C LYS A 220 4.84 18.33 -2.84
N PHE A 221 5.62 19.33 -3.19
CA PHE A 221 5.34 20.16 -4.34
C PHE A 221 5.71 19.43 -5.62
N GLN A 222 4.89 19.59 -6.64
CA GLN A 222 5.08 18.99 -7.93
C GLN A 222 4.87 20.05 -9.01
N ASN A 223 5.87 20.26 -9.85
CA ASN A 223 5.71 21.13 -11.01
C ASN A 223 4.67 20.49 -11.96
N ALA A 224 3.61 21.23 -12.25
CA ALA A 224 2.51 20.74 -13.08
C ALA A 224 2.84 20.82 -14.59
N LYS A 225 3.76 21.73 -14.98
CA LYS A 225 4.12 21.95 -16.38
C LYS A 225 5.63 22.16 -16.49
N ALA A 226 6.31 21.25 -17.19
CA ALA A 226 7.74 21.36 -17.42
C ALA A 226 8.13 22.74 -18.01
N GLY A 227 9.14 23.37 -17.40
CA GLY A 227 9.62 24.70 -17.81
C GLY A 227 8.75 25.88 -17.34
N ASN A 228 7.65 25.64 -16.63
CA ASN A 228 6.82 26.68 -16.03
C ASN A 228 6.78 26.54 -14.50
N TYR A 229 7.57 27.35 -13.81
CA TYR A 229 7.65 27.34 -12.34
C TYR A 229 6.44 28.00 -11.63
N THR A 230 5.55 28.66 -12.39
CA THR A 230 4.37 29.35 -11.83
C THR A 230 3.17 28.43 -11.65
N VAL A 231 3.25 27.18 -12.12
CA VAL A 231 2.17 26.19 -12.01
C VAL A 231 2.64 25.04 -11.14
N THR A 232 2.22 25.05 -9.89
CA THR A 232 2.65 24.08 -8.86
C THR A 232 1.46 23.34 -8.27
N ASN A 233 1.56 22.03 -8.14
CA ASN A 233 0.60 21.19 -7.44
C ASN A 233 1.12 20.78 -6.08
N ILE A 234 0.23 20.53 -5.14
CA ILE A 234 0.50 19.75 -3.93
C ILE A 234 0.10 18.29 -4.20
N TYR A 235 1.07 17.38 -4.15
CA TYR A 235 0.84 15.95 -4.19
C TYR A 235 0.85 15.39 -2.76
N VAL A 236 -0.32 15.00 -2.26
CA VAL A 236 -0.49 14.38 -0.94
C VAL A 236 -0.06 12.92 -1.02
N LYS A 237 1.02 12.59 -0.33
CA LYS A 237 1.57 11.23 -0.26
C LYS A 237 0.84 10.39 0.79
N GLU A 238 0.49 11.04 1.91
CA GLU A 238 -0.23 10.40 3.01
C GLU A 238 -1.04 11.41 3.80
N LEU A 239 -2.24 11.04 4.20
CA LEU A 239 -3.12 11.82 5.07
C LEU A 239 -3.72 10.88 6.12
N ILE A 240 -3.31 11.03 7.38
CA ILE A 240 -3.74 10.22 8.51
C ILE A 240 -4.42 11.13 9.53
N TYR A 241 -5.57 10.70 10.02
CA TYR A 241 -6.37 11.46 10.99
C TYR A 241 -7.19 10.53 11.89
N GLU A 242 -7.30 10.87 13.15
CA GLU A 242 -8.03 10.06 14.12
C GLU A 242 -9.53 10.35 14.16
N ASN A 243 -9.94 11.53 13.65
CA ASN A 243 -11.33 11.98 13.61
C ASN A 243 -11.56 13.03 12.51
N THR A 244 -12.83 13.32 12.25
CA THR A 244 -13.26 14.23 11.19
C THR A 244 -12.83 15.68 11.42
N ASP A 245 -12.70 16.14 12.67
CA ASP A 245 -12.25 17.52 12.95
C ASP A 245 -10.81 17.72 12.51
N VAL A 246 -9.94 16.74 12.82
CA VAL A 246 -8.54 16.74 12.36
C VAL A 246 -8.46 16.70 10.82
N LEU A 247 -9.30 15.91 10.15
CA LEU A 247 -9.39 15.92 8.69
C LEU A 247 -9.74 17.32 8.16
N ARG A 248 -10.76 17.96 8.74
CA ARG A 248 -11.17 19.33 8.36
C ARG A 248 -10.09 20.36 8.56
N LYS A 249 -9.26 20.24 9.62
CA LYS A 249 -8.08 21.11 9.83
C LYS A 249 -7.12 21.02 8.64
N PHE A 250 -6.78 19.80 8.19
CA PHE A 250 -5.88 19.61 7.04
C PHE A 250 -6.49 20.11 5.73
N LEU A 251 -7.76 19.85 5.48
CA LEU A 251 -8.43 20.36 4.28
C LEU A 251 -8.50 21.89 4.29
N GLY A 252 -8.78 22.51 5.45
CA GLY A 252 -8.72 23.96 5.61
C GLY A 252 -7.32 24.56 5.46
N PHE A 253 -6.28 23.83 5.87
CA PHE A 253 -4.88 24.21 5.61
C PHE A 253 -4.58 24.21 4.11
N LEU A 254 -4.97 23.14 3.41
CA LEU A 254 -4.79 23.04 1.97
C LEU A 254 -5.56 24.09 1.19
N ARG A 255 -6.77 24.45 1.64
CA ARG A 255 -7.57 25.54 1.05
C ARG A 255 -6.85 26.87 1.03
N LYS A 256 -6.06 27.17 2.06
CA LYS A 256 -5.35 28.44 2.20
C LYS A 256 -4.14 28.60 1.27
N GLN A 257 -3.87 27.58 0.44
CA GLN A 257 -2.75 27.60 -0.51
C GLN A 257 -3.20 28.03 -1.92
N ASP A 258 -4.37 28.63 -2.08
CA ASP A 258 -4.99 28.93 -3.38
C ASP A 258 -4.35 30.10 -4.16
N ASP A 259 -3.42 30.81 -3.56
CA ASP A 259 -2.62 31.85 -4.21
C ASP A 259 -1.45 31.32 -5.05
N GLU A 260 -0.89 30.15 -4.70
CA GLU A 260 0.29 29.60 -5.39
C GLU A 260 0.08 28.19 -5.92
N ILE A 261 -0.98 27.49 -5.48
CA ILE A 261 -1.23 26.09 -5.81
C ILE A 261 -2.38 25.96 -6.80
N ASP A 262 -2.10 25.29 -7.91
CA ASP A 262 -3.08 25.00 -8.95
C ASP A 262 -4.00 23.85 -8.53
N LEU A 263 -3.42 22.71 -8.19
CA LEU A 263 -4.18 21.51 -7.78
C LEU A 263 -3.64 20.87 -6.52
N ILE A 264 -4.55 20.37 -5.70
CA ILE A 264 -4.29 19.40 -4.66
C ILE A 264 -4.60 18.01 -5.21
N ILE A 265 -3.62 17.12 -5.18
CA ILE A 265 -3.74 15.75 -5.69
C ILE A 265 -3.77 14.80 -4.49
N PHE A 266 -4.91 14.11 -4.29
CA PHE A 266 -5.09 13.09 -3.27
C PHE A 266 -5.14 11.71 -3.91
N ASN A 267 -4.53 10.72 -3.25
CA ASN A 267 -4.79 9.31 -3.51
C ASN A 267 -5.43 8.71 -2.26
N THR A 268 -6.58 8.11 -2.40
CA THR A 268 -7.32 7.54 -1.26
C THR A 268 -8.08 6.27 -1.66
N GLU A 269 -8.17 5.33 -0.74
CA GLU A 269 -9.02 4.14 -0.86
C GLU A 269 -10.43 4.38 -0.28
N ASP A 270 -10.67 5.56 0.31
CA ASP A 270 -11.99 5.93 0.82
C ASP A 270 -12.94 6.22 -0.35
N GLU A 271 -13.93 5.36 -0.52
CA GLU A 271 -14.95 5.49 -1.57
C GLU A 271 -15.91 6.67 -1.33
N TYR A 272 -15.96 7.19 -0.10
CA TYR A 272 -16.82 8.29 0.29
C TYR A 272 -16.12 9.65 0.31
N PHE A 273 -14.87 9.70 -0.05
CA PHE A 273 -14.03 10.91 0.03
C PHE A 273 -14.61 12.10 -0.76
N TYR A 274 -15.29 11.85 -1.87
CA TYR A 274 -15.89 12.90 -2.70
C TYR A 274 -17.05 13.67 -2.00
N TYR A 275 -17.69 13.09 -0.99
CA TYR A 275 -18.71 13.77 -0.19
C TYR A 275 -18.17 14.89 0.71
N LEU A 276 -16.85 14.98 0.85
CA LEU A 276 -16.21 16.06 1.61
C LEU A 276 -16.22 17.40 0.87
N PHE A 277 -16.48 17.38 -0.45
CA PHE A 277 -16.38 18.55 -1.31
C PHE A 277 -17.76 19.00 -1.82
N ASP A 278 -18.04 20.31 -1.74
CA ASP A 278 -19.24 20.89 -2.34
C ASP A 278 -19.22 20.75 -3.88
N ASN A 279 -18.04 20.77 -4.47
CA ASN A 279 -17.83 20.55 -5.88
C ASN A 279 -16.63 19.61 -6.09
N PRO A 280 -16.88 18.29 -6.25
CA PRO A 280 -15.82 17.28 -6.41
C PRO A 280 -15.31 17.15 -7.85
N LEU A 281 -15.72 17.98 -8.80
CA LEU A 281 -15.31 17.87 -10.19
C LEU A 281 -13.79 18.09 -10.32
N ASN A 282 -13.14 17.22 -11.08
CA ASN A 282 -11.74 17.42 -11.45
C ASN A 282 -11.62 18.32 -12.69
N ASP A 283 -10.41 18.72 -13.02
CA ASP A 283 -10.17 19.60 -14.17
C ASP A 283 -9.84 18.84 -15.47
N SER A 284 -10.19 17.57 -15.56
CA SER A 284 -9.96 16.76 -16.77
C SER A 284 -10.78 17.21 -17.97
N LEU A 285 -11.88 17.92 -17.74
CA LEU A 285 -12.89 18.27 -18.73
C LEU A 285 -13.49 17.05 -19.45
N ASN A 286 -13.31 15.86 -18.89
CA ASN A 286 -13.85 14.63 -19.45
C ASN A 286 -15.36 14.57 -19.20
N TYR A 287 -16.11 14.54 -20.32
CA TYR A 287 -17.58 14.53 -20.33
C TYR A 287 -18.10 13.10 -20.58
N ILE A 288 -19.00 12.65 -19.71
CA ILE A 288 -19.74 11.40 -19.91
C ILE A 288 -21.16 11.78 -20.37
N PRO A 289 -21.71 11.17 -21.44
CA PRO A 289 -23.01 11.51 -21.97
C PRO A 289 -24.12 11.62 -20.92
N TYR A 290 -25.09 12.50 -21.18
CA TYR A 290 -26.18 12.90 -20.31
C TYR A 290 -25.81 13.86 -19.15
N GLY A 291 -24.70 14.57 -19.24
CA GLY A 291 -24.33 15.64 -18.31
C GLY A 291 -23.52 15.18 -17.11
N TYR A 292 -22.92 14.01 -17.15
CA TYR A 292 -21.96 13.57 -16.14
C TYR A 292 -20.57 14.14 -16.44
N ILE A 293 -19.93 14.69 -15.42
CA ILE A 293 -18.56 15.24 -15.48
C ILE A 293 -17.70 14.47 -14.51
N GLU A 294 -16.45 14.19 -14.91
CA GLU A 294 -15.51 13.41 -14.11
C GLU A 294 -15.17 14.10 -12.80
N SER A 295 -15.20 13.34 -11.69
CA SER A 295 -14.80 13.80 -10.36
C SER A 295 -13.43 13.28 -9.95
N ASN A 296 -13.08 12.06 -10.35
CA ASN A 296 -11.84 11.39 -10.00
C ASN A 296 -11.49 10.30 -11.00
N THR A 297 -10.22 9.92 -11.04
CA THR A 297 -9.79 8.71 -11.74
C THR A 297 -9.64 7.56 -10.75
N GLN A 298 -9.96 6.34 -11.19
CA GLN A 298 -9.94 5.15 -10.37
C GLN A 298 -8.93 4.14 -10.90
N ALA A 299 -8.12 3.57 -10.02
CA ALA A 299 -7.12 2.57 -10.34
C ALA A 299 -7.37 1.27 -9.57
N VAL A 300 -6.83 0.16 -10.09
CA VAL A 300 -6.77 -1.11 -9.38
C VAL A 300 -5.84 -0.98 -8.19
N GLY A 301 -6.33 -1.30 -7.01
CA GLY A 301 -5.57 -1.30 -5.78
C GLY A 301 -4.90 -2.65 -5.50
N VAL A 302 -4.64 -2.88 -4.23
CA VAL A 302 -4.01 -4.11 -3.73
C VAL A 302 -4.90 -5.31 -4.03
N MET A 303 -4.29 -6.43 -4.45
CA MET A 303 -4.96 -7.72 -4.59
C MET A 303 -4.65 -8.61 -3.38
N TYR A 304 -5.64 -9.41 -3.00
CA TYR A 304 -5.57 -10.29 -1.84
C TYR A 304 -5.91 -11.73 -2.20
N LYS A 305 -5.33 -12.67 -1.43
CA LYS A 305 -5.70 -14.08 -1.44
C LYS A 305 -5.63 -14.66 -0.03
N LEU A 306 -6.58 -15.53 0.30
CA LEU A 306 -6.51 -16.35 1.51
C LEU A 306 -5.80 -17.66 1.16
N PHE A 307 -4.67 -17.92 1.81
CA PHE A 307 -3.88 -19.15 1.62
C PHE A 307 -4.41 -20.31 2.46
N ASP A 308 -5.05 -19.99 3.59
CA ASP A 308 -5.69 -20.93 4.50
C ASP A 308 -6.97 -20.31 5.04
N ILE A 309 -8.10 -20.78 4.54
CA ILE A 309 -9.42 -20.22 4.86
C ILE A 309 -9.85 -20.57 6.28
N LYS A 310 -9.53 -21.78 6.75
CA LYS A 310 -9.79 -22.18 8.15
C LYS A 310 -9.07 -21.24 9.12
N LYS A 311 -7.79 -21.01 8.91
CA LYS A 311 -6.97 -20.06 9.69
C LYS A 311 -7.51 -18.64 9.63
N ALA A 312 -7.99 -18.20 8.47
CA ALA A 312 -8.57 -16.86 8.32
C ALA A 312 -9.84 -16.70 9.18
N PHE A 313 -10.74 -17.70 9.20
CA PHE A 313 -11.90 -17.69 10.10
C PHE A 313 -11.48 -17.74 11.58
N GLU A 314 -10.50 -18.56 11.94
CA GLU A 314 -9.97 -18.63 13.31
C GLU A 314 -9.41 -17.26 13.77
N GLN A 315 -8.66 -16.56 12.91
CA GLN A 315 -8.15 -15.23 13.21
C GLN A 315 -9.25 -14.16 13.37
N CYS A 316 -10.38 -14.34 12.68
CA CYS A 316 -11.53 -13.43 12.71
C CYS A 316 -12.66 -13.93 13.62
N SER A 317 -12.45 -14.93 14.47
CA SER A 317 -13.47 -15.52 15.36
C SER A 317 -14.09 -14.55 16.37
N HIS A 318 -13.41 -13.42 16.63
CA HIS A 318 -13.92 -12.32 17.48
C HIS A 318 -15.01 -11.47 16.81
N ARG A 319 -15.14 -11.55 15.47
CA ARG A 319 -16.16 -10.80 14.73
C ARG A 319 -17.54 -11.38 14.96
N ASN A 320 -18.53 -10.49 15.16
CA ASN A 320 -19.94 -10.87 15.12
C ASN A 320 -20.49 -10.76 13.70
N TYR A 321 -21.06 -11.85 13.19
CA TYR A 321 -21.65 -11.97 11.85
C TYR A 321 -23.18 -11.81 11.88
N GLY A 322 -23.70 -10.86 12.68
CA GLY A 322 -25.12 -10.48 12.68
C GLY A 322 -26.01 -11.36 13.57
N ASN A 323 -25.49 -11.87 14.69
CA ASN A 323 -26.22 -12.72 15.65
C ASN A 323 -26.87 -13.98 15.03
N SER A 324 -26.30 -14.48 13.95
CA SER A 324 -26.86 -15.61 13.21
C SER A 324 -26.48 -16.93 13.86
N ASN A 325 -27.40 -17.92 13.79
CA ASN A 325 -27.15 -19.31 14.17
C ASN A 325 -27.29 -20.15 12.91
N LEU A 326 -26.17 -20.50 12.29
CA LEU A 326 -26.17 -21.29 11.06
C LEU A 326 -24.87 -22.07 10.84
N ASN A 327 -24.95 -23.13 10.06
CA ASN A 327 -23.80 -23.91 9.61
C ASN A 327 -23.62 -23.67 8.11
N VAL A 328 -22.44 -23.23 7.72
CA VAL A 328 -22.10 -22.98 6.31
C VAL A 328 -21.01 -23.94 5.88
N ARG A 329 -21.29 -24.68 4.84
CA ARG A 329 -20.30 -25.53 4.17
C ARG A 329 -19.72 -24.75 2.99
N PHE A 330 -18.40 -24.52 3.01
CA PHE A 330 -17.66 -23.91 1.93
C PHE A 330 -16.89 -25.01 1.18
N LEU A 331 -17.11 -25.10 -0.12
CA LEU A 331 -16.31 -25.90 -1.03
C LEU A 331 -15.50 -24.94 -1.89
N ILE A 332 -14.18 -24.93 -1.71
CA ILE A 332 -13.29 -23.90 -2.25
C ILE A 332 -12.20 -24.57 -3.06
N SER A 333 -12.13 -24.22 -4.35
CA SER A 333 -11.05 -24.63 -5.24
C SER A 333 -9.99 -23.54 -5.33
N ASP A 334 -8.74 -23.92 -5.17
CA ASP A 334 -7.59 -23.02 -5.35
C ASP A 334 -7.05 -23.14 -6.78
N GLU A 335 -7.09 -22.03 -7.50
CA GLU A 335 -6.67 -21.98 -8.90
C GLU A 335 -5.17 -22.26 -9.11
N LEU A 336 -4.33 -21.95 -8.14
CA LEU A 336 -2.88 -22.13 -8.22
C LEU A 336 -2.47 -23.57 -7.87
N SER A 337 -2.87 -24.06 -6.71
CA SER A 337 -2.54 -25.41 -6.22
C SER A 337 -3.42 -26.50 -6.82
N LYS A 338 -4.56 -26.13 -7.44
CA LYS A 338 -5.60 -27.04 -7.94
C LYS A 338 -6.24 -27.92 -6.86
N ASN A 339 -6.04 -27.59 -5.59
CA ASN A 339 -6.65 -28.28 -4.47
C ASN A 339 -8.10 -27.81 -4.26
N VAL A 340 -8.95 -28.74 -3.84
CA VAL A 340 -10.29 -28.44 -3.36
C VAL A 340 -10.31 -28.65 -1.84
N ASN A 341 -10.64 -27.59 -1.12
CA ASN A 341 -10.77 -27.62 0.32
C ASN A 341 -12.24 -27.53 0.72
N GLU A 342 -12.65 -28.36 1.66
CA GLU A 342 -13.96 -28.29 2.29
C GLU A 342 -13.80 -27.85 3.72
N ILE A 343 -14.54 -26.81 4.10
CA ILE A 343 -14.62 -26.34 5.48
C ILE A 343 -16.07 -26.13 5.89
N ILE A 344 -16.38 -26.43 7.15
CA ILE A 344 -17.68 -26.15 7.76
C ILE A 344 -17.45 -25.07 8.82
N VAL A 345 -18.15 -23.96 8.70
CA VAL A 345 -18.12 -22.87 9.68
C VAL A 345 -19.47 -22.86 10.39
N ASN A 346 -19.41 -23.04 11.71
CA ASN A 346 -20.57 -23.01 12.57
C ASN A 346 -20.65 -21.63 13.23
N PHE A 347 -21.68 -20.89 12.93
CA PHE A 347 -21.97 -19.62 13.59
C PHE A 347 -22.96 -19.87 14.71
N LYS A 348 -22.58 -19.46 15.93
CA LYS A 348 -23.44 -19.47 17.11
C LYS A 348 -23.49 -18.04 17.66
N ASP A 349 -24.70 -17.46 17.71
CA ASP A 349 -24.93 -16.08 18.12
C ASP A 349 -24.04 -15.09 17.35
N GLY A 350 -23.81 -15.39 16.06
CA GLY A 350 -23.01 -14.58 15.15
C GLY A 350 -21.49 -14.72 15.28
N LYS A 351 -21.00 -15.64 16.06
CA LYS A 351 -19.55 -15.89 16.26
C LYS A 351 -19.14 -17.26 15.81
#